data_d20b72d2ba483941da9920702f4d347c
#
_entry.id   d20b72d2ba483941da9920702f4d347c
#
_cell.length_a   1.000
_cell.length_b   1.000
_cell.length_c   1.000
_cell.angle_alpha   90.00
_cell.angle_beta   90.00
_cell.angle_gamma   90.00
#
_symmetry.space_group_name_H-M   'P 1'
#
loop_
_entity.id
_entity.type
_entity.pdbx_description
1 polymer ?
#
loop_
_entity_poly.entity_id
_entity_poly.type
_entity_poly.pdbx_seq_one_letter_code
_entity_poly.pdbx_strand_id
1 'polypeptide(L)'
;MNNFLKSSLMAVTAFAATASFANDREVLQLAQVSDGFNAEQKYMASCFACHSTGAAGAPKVGAGMMSEWEPRLEKGLDAVVANAVNGVNAMPAKGLCFDCNEDDIRALVEYMLETSQ
;
A
#
# COMPACT_ATOMS: atom_id res chain seq x y z
N MET A 1 30.72 76.08 -20.11
CA MET A 1 29.48 76.63 -19.58
C MET A 1 28.37 75.65 -19.90
N ASN A 2 27.66 75.25 -18.89
CA ASN A 2 26.47 74.46 -18.83
C ASN A 2 26.43 73.06 -19.46
N ASN A 3 26.85 72.14 -18.62
CA ASN A 3 26.68 70.72 -18.82
C ASN A 3 25.33 70.29 -18.31
N PHE A 4 24.43 69.89 -19.22
CA PHE A 4 23.20 69.22 -18.84
C PHE A 4 23.47 67.74 -18.67
N LEU A 5 23.51 67.28 -17.43
CA LEU A 5 23.44 65.87 -17.07
C LEU A 5 22.04 65.38 -17.36
N LYS A 6 21.91 64.51 -18.37
CA LYS A 6 20.71 63.71 -18.57
C LYS A 6 20.84 62.40 -17.79
N SER A 7 20.22 62.37 -16.60
CA SER A 7 20.01 61.12 -15.86
C SER A 7 18.98 60.25 -16.59
N SER A 8 19.46 59.15 -17.15
CA SER A 8 18.59 58.08 -17.65
C SER A 8 18.20 57.21 -16.46
N LEU A 9 16.94 57.31 -16.07
CA LEU A 9 16.31 56.41 -15.11
C LEU A 9 16.01 55.10 -15.82
N MET A 10 16.79 54.06 -15.61
CA MET A 10 16.47 52.70 -16.01
C MET A 10 15.47 52.13 -14.99
N ALA A 11 14.22 51.99 -15.41
CA ALA A 11 13.24 51.25 -14.66
C ALA A 11 13.52 49.75 -14.80
N VAL A 12 14.00 49.15 -13.74
CA VAL A 12 14.14 47.67 -13.63
C VAL A 12 12.76 47.14 -13.26
N THR A 13 12.05 46.60 -14.22
CA THR A 13 10.85 45.82 -13.98
C THR A 13 11.24 44.47 -13.43
N ALA A 14 11.13 44.27 -12.12
CA ALA A 14 11.27 42.97 -11.50
C ALA A 14 10.05 42.08 -11.87
N PHE A 15 10.28 41.14 -12.78
CA PHE A 15 9.33 40.05 -13.01
C PHE A 15 9.35 39.13 -11.77
N ALA A 16 8.36 39.27 -10.92
CA ALA A 16 8.09 38.31 -9.85
C ALA A 16 7.52 37.06 -10.50
N ALA A 17 8.37 36.07 -10.78
CA ALA A 17 7.94 34.73 -11.10
C ALA A 17 7.31 34.11 -9.84
N THR A 18 5.99 34.15 -9.75
CA THR A 18 5.26 33.34 -8.77
C THR A 18 5.37 31.87 -9.20
N ALA A 19 6.33 31.17 -8.63
CA ALA A 19 6.35 29.73 -8.69
C ALA A 19 5.13 29.20 -7.95
N SER A 20 4.09 28.84 -8.72
CA SER A 20 3.00 28.04 -8.20
C SER A 20 3.58 26.66 -7.89
N PHE A 21 3.97 26.45 -6.64
CA PHE A 21 4.16 25.09 -6.14
C PHE A 21 2.77 24.46 -6.15
N ALA A 22 2.47 23.76 -7.26
CA ALA A 22 1.41 22.77 -7.24
C ALA A 22 1.75 21.84 -6.09
N ASN A 23 0.95 21.90 -5.03
CA ASN A 23 1.01 20.99 -3.92
C ASN A 23 0.55 19.64 -4.47
N ASP A 24 1.47 18.91 -5.11
CA ASP A 24 1.36 17.48 -5.24
C ASP A 24 1.48 16.92 -3.81
N ARG A 25 0.46 17.13 -3.05
CA ARG A 25 0.12 16.23 -1.97
C ARG A 25 -0.35 14.96 -2.67
N GLU A 26 0.58 14.18 -3.11
CA GLU A 26 0.41 12.75 -3.12
C GLU A 26 -0.03 12.41 -1.70
N VAL A 27 -1.34 12.31 -1.53
CA VAL A 27 -1.91 11.82 -0.29
C VAL A 27 -1.42 10.39 -0.25
N LEU A 28 -0.30 10.16 0.48
CA LEU A 28 0.06 8.83 0.93
C LEU A 28 -1.20 8.36 1.67
N GLN A 29 -2.01 7.60 0.98
CA GLN A 29 -3.16 6.95 1.57
C GLN A 29 -2.59 5.87 2.47
N LEU A 30 -2.29 6.29 3.71
CA LEU A 30 -1.90 5.35 4.76
C LEU A 30 -3.04 4.34 4.86
N ALA A 31 -2.72 3.08 4.63
CA ALA A 31 -3.65 1.99 4.83
C ALA A 31 -4.34 2.16 6.19
N GLN A 32 -5.65 2.33 6.17
CA GLN A 32 -6.43 2.51 7.39
C GLN A 32 -7.08 1.19 7.77
N VAL A 33 -6.35 0.42 8.56
CA VAL A 33 -6.93 -0.76 9.18
C VAL A 33 -8.07 -0.36 10.12
N SER A 34 -9.02 -1.25 10.30
CA SER A 34 -10.15 -1.05 11.21
C SER A 34 -9.70 -0.81 12.65
N ASP A 35 -10.47 -0.03 13.40
CA ASP A 35 -10.17 0.25 14.81
C ASP A 35 -10.04 -1.05 15.60
N GLY A 36 -8.93 -1.17 16.35
CA GLY A 36 -8.64 -2.37 17.15
C GLY A 36 -8.25 -3.60 16.33
N PHE A 37 -7.95 -3.44 15.03
CA PHE A 37 -7.50 -4.54 14.18
C PHE A 37 -6.21 -5.17 14.71
N ASN A 38 -6.19 -6.51 14.76
CA ASN A 38 -5.02 -7.30 15.10
C ASN A 38 -4.86 -8.43 14.06
N ALA A 39 -3.80 -8.37 13.27
CA ALA A 39 -3.58 -9.28 12.14
C ALA A 39 -3.45 -10.74 12.60
N GLU A 40 -2.74 -11.02 13.69
CA GLU A 40 -2.58 -12.37 14.21
C GLU A 40 -3.93 -12.96 14.65
N GLN A 41 -4.72 -12.21 15.42
CA GLN A 41 -6.03 -12.68 15.86
C GLN A 41 -6.97 -12.92 14.68
N LYS A 42 -7.00 -12.02 13.71
CA LYS A 42 -7.82 -12.17 12.49
C LYS A 42 -7.34 -13.32 11.60
N TYR A 43 -6.02 -13.52 11.48
CA TYR A 43 -5.46 -14.68 10.81
C TYR A 43 -5.94 -15.98 11.45
N MET A 44 -5.80 -16.11 12.76
CA MET A 44 -6.24 -17.30 13.50
C MET A 44 -7.73 -17.57 13.33
N ALA A 45 -8.55 -16.52 13.29
CA ALA A 45 -10.00 -16.64 13.18
C ALA A 45 -10.50 -16.94 11.77
N SER A 46 -9.83 -16.43 10.72
CA SER A 46 -10.40 -16.36 9.37
C SER A 46 -9.56 -16.99 8.27
N CYS A 47 -8.27 -17.24 8.50
CA CYS A 47 -7.32 -17.69 7.47
C CYS A 47 -6.66 -19.02 7.83
N PHE A 48 -6.42 -19.24 9.12
CA PHE A 48 -5.64 -20.35 9.66
C PHE A 48 -6.14 -21.73 9.20
N ALA A 49 -7.45 -21.93 9.13
CA ALA A 49 -8.03 -23.22 8.78
C ALA A 49 -7.50 -23.80 7.45
N CYS A 50 -7.26 -22.93 6.46
CA CYS A 50 -6.71 -23.34 5.17
C CYS A 50 -5.20 -23.11 5.08
N HIS A 51 -4.72 -21.97 5.55
CA HIS A 51 -3.33 -21.56 5.39
C HIS A 51 -2.33 -22.22 6.37
N SER A 52 -2.80 -22.88 7.41
CA SER A 52 -1.91 -23.67 8.29
C SER A 52 -1.50 -25.01 7.68
N THR A 53 -2.39 -25.63 6.92
CA THR A 53 -2.20 -26.99 6.40
C THR A 53 -2.01 -27.06 4.88
N GLY A 54 -2.31 -25.98 4.15
CA GLY A 54 -2.35 -25.97 2.69
C GLY A 54 -3.63 -26.54 2.11
N ALA A 55 -4.73 -26.53 2.88
CA ALA A 55 -6.01 -27.04 2.43
C ALA A 55 -6.47 -26.34 1.14
N ALA A 56 -7.02 -27.12 0.20
CA ALA A 56 -7.50 -26.64 -1.08
C ALA A 56 -6.47 -25.83 -1.92
N GLY A 57 -5.17 -26.10 -1.72
CA GLY A 57 -4.08 -25.42 -2.43
C GLY A 57 -3.71 -24.04 -1.87
N ALA A 58 -4.15 -23.71 -0.66
CA ALA A 58 -3.73 -22.50 0.03
C ALA A 58 -2.21 -22.53 0.30
N PRO A 59 -1.46 -21.45 0.05
CA PRO A 59 -0.07 -21.39 0.46
C PRO A 59 0.01 -21.44 1.98
N LYS A 60 0.92 -22.29 2.48
CA LYS A 60 1.09 -22.43 3.93
C LYS A 60 1.76 -21.20 4.52
N VAL A 61 1.40 -20.95 5.78
CA VAL A 61 1.96 -19.88 6.61
C VAL A 61 2.73 -20.50 7.76
N GLY A 62 3.96 -20.08 7.95
CA GLY A 62 4.85 -20.53 9.01
C GLY A 62 6.30 -20.39 8.59
N ALA A 63 7.21 -20.44 9.55
CA ALA A 63 8.64 -20.25 9.29
C ALA A 63 9.15 -21.16 8.17
N GLY A 64 9.86 -20.59 7.21
CA GLY A 64 10.43 -21.31 6.06
C GLY A 64 9.43 -21.66 4.95
N MET A 65 8.19 -21.14 5.00
CA MET A 65 7.17 -21.40 3.97
C MET A 65 7.18 -20.37 2.82
N MET A 66 8.15 -19.46 2.79
CA MET A 66 8.21 -18.39 1.79
C MET A 66 8.24 -18.90 0.36
N SER A 67 8.82 -20.05 0.11
CA SER A 67 8.85 -20.68 -1.22
C SER A 67 7.46 -20.99 -1.81
N GLU A 68 6.45 -21.14 -0.96
CA GLU A 68 5.06 -21.31 -1.42
C GLU A 68 4.43 -19.97 -1.85
N TRP A 69 4.97 -18.84 -1.38
CA TRP A 69 4.50 -17.51 -1.68
C TRP A 69 5.20 -16.86 -2.88
N GLU A 70 6.48 -17.22 -3.14
CA GLU A 70 7.28 -16.63 -4.22
C GLU A 70 6.57 -16.63 -5.58
N PRO A 71 5.97 -17.74 -6.07
CA PRO A 71 5.30 -17.74 -7.37
C PRO A 71 4.08 -16.81 -7.40
N ARG A 72 3.46 -16.56 -6.24
CA ARG A 72 2.31 -15.69 -6.11
C ARG A 72 2.69 -14.22 -6.08
N LEU A 73 3.92 -13.94 -5.64
CA LEU A 73 4.49 -12.60 -5.55
C LEU A 73 5.14 -12.12 -6.86
N GLU A 74 5.22 -12.96 -7.90
CA GLU A 74 5.80 -12.57 -9.21
C GLU A 74 5.14 -11.33 -9.82
N LYS A 75 3.84 -11.12 -9.55
CA LYS A 75 3.08 -9.95 -9.98
C LYS A 75 3.01 -8.84 -8.93
N GLY A 76 3.78 -8.99 -7.85
CA GLY A 76 3.83 -8.04 -6.75
C GLY A 76 2.79 -8.28 -5.65
N LEU A 77 3.02 -7.63 -4.51
CA LEU A 77 2.16 -7.74 -3.32
C LEU A 77 0.71 -7.32 -3.61
N ASP A 78 0.51 -6.26 -4.39
CA ASP A 78 -0.83 -5.77 -4.70
C ASP A 78 -1.69 -6.81 -5.43
N ALA A 79 -1.08 -7.63 -6.28
CA ALA A 79 -1.80 -8.72 -6.95
C ALA A 79 -2.21 -9.82 -5.96
N VAL A 80 -1.37 -10.13 -4.98
CA VAL A 80 -1.69 -11.08 -3.90
C VAL A 80 -2.82 -10.55 -3.04
N VAL A 81 -2.77 -9.28 -2.66
CA VAL A 81 -3.83 -8.61 -1.89
C VAL A 81 -5.15 -8.59 -2.68
N ALA A 82 -5.11 -8.24 -3.97
CA ALA A 82 -6.31 -8.25 -4.82
C ALA A 82 -6.96 -9.64 -4.90
N ASN A 83 -6.14 -10.70 -5.00
CA ASN A 83 -6.62 -12.08 -4.96
C ASN A 83 -7.28 -12.41 -3.61
N ALA A 84 -6.71 -11.95 -2.52
CA ALA A 84 -7.29 -12.17 -1.19
C ALA A 84 -8.61 -11.41 -1.00
N VAL A 85 -8.70 -10.18 -1.50
CA VAL A 85 -9.93 -9.36 -1.46
C VAL A 85 -11.05 -9.96 -2.30
N ASN A 86 -10.75 -10.37 -3.53
CA ASN A 86 -11.73 -10.82 -4.50
C ASN A 86 -12.00 -12.34 -4.46
N GLY A 87 -11.10 -13.09 -3.81
CA GLY A 87 -11.08 -14.54 -3.89
C GLY A 87 -10.32 -15.04 -5.11
N VAL A 88 -9.77 -16.25 -5.01
CA VAL A 88 -9.04 -16.90 -6.10
C VAL A 88 -9.12 -18.42 -5.95
N ASN A 89 -9.43 -19.13 -7.02
CA ASN A 89 -9.61 -20.59 -7.01
C ASN A 89 -10.60 -21.02 -5.91
N ALA A 90 -10.16 -21.85 -4.97
CA ALA A 90 -10.98 -22.31 -3.85
C ALA A 90 -11.03 -21.30 -2.67
N MET A 91 -10.20 -20.25 -2.69
CA MET A 91 -10.23 -19.22 -1.66
C MET A 91 -11.41 -18.26 -1.90
N PRO A 92 -12.36 -18.14 -0.95
CA PRO A 92 -13.44 -17.17 -1.08
C PRO A 92 -12.93 -15.74 -0.91
N ALA A 93 -13.70 -14.76 -1.38
CA ALA A 93 -13.40 -13.35 -1.18
C ALA A 93 -13.20 -13.03 0.30
N LYS A 94 -12.09 -12.36 0.62
CA LYS A 94 -11.66 -12.03 1.99
C LYS A 94 -11.43 -13.25 2.91
N GLY A 95 -11.34 -14.45 2.36
CA GLY A 95 -11.34 -15.67 3.16
C GLY A 95 -12.64 -15.79 3.94
N LEU A 96 -12.56 -15.87 5.27
CA LEU A 96 -13.72 -15.86 6.18
C LEU A 96 -13.80 -14.56 7.01
N CYS A 97 -13.03 -13.53 6.64
CA CYS A 97 -13.04 -12.24 7.32
C CYS A 97 -14.09 -11.30 6.72
N PHE A 98 -15.35 -11.56 7.00
CA PHE A 98 -16.46 -10.82 6.37
C PHE A 98 -16.54 -9.35 6.80
N ASP A 99 -15.99 -9.01 7.97
CA ASP A 99 -15.93 -7.66 8.54
C ASP A 99 -14.64 -6.90 8.20
N CYS A 100 -13.69 -7.53 7.52
CA CYS A 100 -12.46 -6.88 7.09
C CYS A 100 -12.68 -5.92 5.92
N ASN A 101 -12.07 -4.75 5.98
CA ASN A 101 -11.90 -3.88 4.81
C ASN A 101 -10.67 -4.31 3.98
N GLU A 102 -10.38 -3.61 2.88
CA GLU A 102 -9.24 -3.96 2.01
C GLU A 102 -7.89 -3.75 2.69
N ASP A 103 -7.78 -2.73 3.55
CA ASP A 103 -6.54 -2.45 4.29
C ASP A 103 -6.29 -3.51 5.37
N ASP A 104 -7.36 -4.03 5.99
CA ASP A 104 -7.27 -5.17 6.91
C ASP A 104 -6.77 -6.43 6.18
N ILE A 105 -7.29 -6.70 4.98
CA ILE A 105 -6.84 -7.83 4.16
C ILE A 105 -5.38 -7.65 3.74
N ARG A 106 -4.96 -6.44 3.37
CA ARG A 106 -3.55 -6.16 3.10
C ARG A 106 -2.68 -6.46 4.31
N ALA A 107 -3.04 -5.97 5.48
CA ALA A 107 -2.30 -6.23 6.71
C ALA A 107 -2.26 -7.73 7.05
N LEU A 108 -3.33 -8.48 6.77
CA LEU A 108 -3.35 -9.94 6.92
C LEU A 108 -2.38 -10.63 5.96
N VAL A 109 -2.34 -10.24 4.69
CA VAL A 109 -1.40 -10.79 3.70
C VAL A 109 0.04 -10.50 4.13
N GLU A 110 0.33 -9.27 4.53
CA GLU A 110 1.67 -8.87 5.01
C GLU A 110 2.09 -9.69 6.24
N TYR A 111 1.20 -9.85 7.22
CA TYR A 111 1.43 -10.72 8.38
C TYR A 111 1.76 -12.17 7.98
N MET A 112 0.99 -12.73 7.04
CA MET A 112 1.21 -14.11 6.57
C MET A 112 2.57 -14.25 5.87
N LEU A 113 2.98 -13.27 5.07
CA LEU A 113 4.27 -13.26 4.40
C LEU A 113 5.42 -13.11 5.38
N GLU A 114 5.30 -12.21 6.36
CA GLU A 114 6.29 -12.01 7.42
C GLU A 114 6.48 -13.28 8.24
N THR A 115 5.39 -13.93 8.62
CA THR A 115 5.42 -15.18 9.39
C THR A 115 6.01 -16.36 8.59
N SER A 116 6.03 -16.26 7.26
CA SER A 116 6.51 -17.32 6.36
C SER A 116 7.99 -17.23 6.00
N GLN A 117 8.69 -16.20 6.48
CA GLN A 117 10.13 -15.97 6.24
C GLN A 117 11.05 -16.92 7.02
#